data_0d75435198fa42dc4c8705dba97bed9e
#
_entry.id   0d75435198fa42dc4c8705dba97bed9e
#
_cell.length_a   1.000
_cell.length_b   1.000
_cell.length_c   1.000
_cell.angle_alpha   90.00
_cell.angle_beta   90.00
_cell.angle_gamma   90.00
#
_symmetry.space_group_name_H-M   'P 1'
#
loop_
_entity.id
_entity.type
_entity.pdbx_description
1 polymer ?
#
loop_
_entity_poly.entity_id
_entity_poly.type
_entity_poly.pdbx_seq_one_letter_code
_entity_poly.pdbx_strand_id
1 'polypeptide(L)'
;GGHVMAKVTIKEIAQISGVSTATVSRVLNNAGGYSDETKRRVLEVLEKYHYQTNVMAKGLRTRQTKSIGVVLPDLTNEYFAKIAVAIEHVLMEKGYSINIYNLSEDANKERLMIRDLESRGADGLIYVSGYKDLPKKVRYQSIPVVCINRLEEMDKEVPVIESDHQYGGYLA
;
A
#
# COMPACT_ATOMS: atom_id res chain seq x y z
N GLY A 1 -7.48 -17.08 -29.83
CA GLY A 1 -8.53 -16.15 -29.45
C GLY A 1 -8.93 -16.40 -28.02
N GLY A 2 -8.33 -15.63 -27.08
CA GLY A 2 -8.70 -15.70 -25.68
C GLY A 2 -10.04 -14.99 -25.50
N HIS A 3 -11.06 -15.71 -25.05
CA HIS A 3 -12.28 -15.10 -24.52
C HIS A 3 -11.93 -14.34 -23.26
N VAL A 4 -11.89 -13.02 -23.35
CA VAL A 4 -11.91 -12.15 -22.16
C VAL A 4 -13.30 -12.32 -21.55
N MET A 5 -13.42 -13.17 -20.55
CA MET A 5 -14.65 -13.28 -19.76
C MET A 5 -14.97 -11.90 -19.19
N ALA A 6 -16.13 -11.35 -19.49
CA ALA A 6 -16.60 -10.09 -18.97
C ALA A 6 -16.53 -10.14 -17.44
N LYS A 7 -15.87 -9.16 -16.83
CA LYS A 7 -15.66 -9.12 -15.38
C LYS A 7 -17.00 -8.92 -14.69
N VAL A 8 -17.47 -9.95 -13.97
CA VAL A 8 -18.76 -9.94 -13.26
C VAL A 8 -18.78 -8.79 -12.25
N THR A 9 -19.86 -8.03 -12.22
CA THR A 9 -20.05 -6.88 -11.33
C THR A 9 -20.68 -7.28 -10.00
N ILE A 10 -20.55 -6.43 -8.96
CA ILE A 10 -21.20 -6.65 -7.67
C ILE A 10 -22.74 -6.74 -7.79
N LYS A 11 -23.33 -6.06 -8.79
CA LYS A 11 -24.76 -6.13 -9.06
C LYS A 11 -25.17 -7.51 -9.57
N GLU A 12 -24.40 -8.08 -10.46
CA GLU A 12 -24.63 -9.44 -10.97
C GLU A 12 -24.44 -10.50 -9.88
N ILE A 13 -23.39 -10.37 -9.05
CA ILE A 13 -23.20 -11.23 -7.88
C ILE A 13 -24.42 -11.15 -6.94
N ALA A 14 -24.92 -9.96 -6.64
CA ALA A 14 -26.09 -9.76 -5.80
C ALA A 14 -27.33 -10.43 -6.38
N GLN A 15 -27.57 -10.29 -7.68
CA GLN A 15 -28.68 -10.90 -8.38
C GLN A 15 -28.59 -12.43 -8.37
N ILE A 16 -27.43 -13.00 -8.67
CA ILE A 16 -27.20 -14.47 -8.67
C ILE A 16 -27.35 -15.04 -7.26
N SER A 17 -26.87 -14.32 -6.25
CA SER A 17 -26.96 -14.73 -4.84
C SER A 17 -28.34 -14.49 -4.22
N GLY A 18 -29.27 -13.81 -4.92
CA GLY A 18 -30.60 -13.48 -4.42
C GLY A 18 -30.57 -12.52 -3.20
N VAL A 19 -29.62 -11.59 -3.16
CA VAL A 19 -29.47 -10.62 -2.07
C VAL A 19 -29.21 -9.20 -2.62
N SER A 20 -29.26 -8.19 -1.74
CA SER A 20 -28.90 -6.82 -2.14
C SER A 20 -27.39 -6.65 -2.34
N THR A 21 -26.98 -5.67 -3.13
CA THR A 21 -25.56 -5.28 -3.26
C THR A 21 -24.95 -4.87 -1.92
N ALA A 22 -25.75 -4.28 -1.03
CA ALA A 22 -25.34 -3.95 0.33
C ALA A 22 -25.00 -5.21 1.15
N THR A 23 -25.79 -6.27 1.01
CA THR A 23 -25.53 -7.57 1.66
C THR A 23 -24.27 -8.21 1.13
N VAL A 24 -24.05 -8.23 -0.19
CA VAL A 24 -22.77 -8.70 -0.79
C VAL A 24 -21.60 -7.92 -0.23
N SER A 25 -21.69 -6.58 -0.18
CA SER A 25 -20.64 -5.73 0.38
C SER A 25 -20.36 -6.03 1.86
N ARG A 26 -21.38 -6.30 2.67
CA ARG A 26 -21.22 -6.68 4.09
C ARG A 26 -20.51 -8.03 4.23
N VAL A 27 -20.87 -9.02 3.41
CA VAL A 27 -20.19 -10.34 3.40
C VAL A 27 -18.73 -10.18 3.03
N LEU A 28 -18.40 -9.45 1.95
CA LEU A 28 -17.04 -9.18 1.50
C LEU A 28 -16.16 -8.47 2.55
N ASN A 29 -16.76 -7.61 3.37
CA ASN A 29 -16.05 -6.86 4.41
C ASN A 29 -16.17 -7.49 5.80
N ASN A 30 -16.80 -8.66 5.92
CA ASN A 30 -17.11 -9.34 7.20
C ASN A 30 -17.77 -8.40 8.23
N ALA A 31 -18.68 -7.53 7.79
CA ALA A 31 -19.29 -6.46 8.58
C ALA A 31 -20.56 -6.88 9.36
N GLY A 32 -20.93 -8.19 9.31
CA GLY A 32 -22.11 -8.72 9.98
C GLY A 32 -23.44 -8.28 9.36
N GLY A 33 -24.56 -8.60 10.04
CA GLY A 33 -25.91 -8.25 9.59
C GLY A 33 -26.44 -9.13 8.46
N TYR A 34 -26.00 -10.39 8.40
CA TYR A 34 -26.44 -11.45 7.50
C TYR A 34 -26.42 -12.80 8.22
N SER A 35 -27.21 -13.78 7.75
CA SER A 35 -27.17 -15.15 8.25
C SER A 35 -25.99 -15.94 7.69
N ASP A 36 -25.58 -17.03 8.37
CA ASP A 36 -24.52 -17.91 7.88
C ASP A 36 -24.87 -18.55 6.53
N GLU A 37 -26.14 -18.87 6.32
CA GLU A 37 -26.63 -19.35 5.02
C GLU A 37 -26.45 -18.31 3.91
N THR A 38 -26.77 -17.04 4.20
CA THR A 38 -26.55 -15.95 3.24
C THR A 38 -25.05 -15.76 2.95
N LYS A 39 -24.21 -15.82 3.98
CA LYS A 39 -22.77 -15.74 3.84
C LYS A 39 -22.23 -16.83 2.91
N ARG A 40 -22.58 -18.08 3.20
CA ARG A 40 -22.16 -19.24 2.40
C ARG A 40 -22.57 -19.08 0.93
N ARG A 41 -23.83 -18.77 0.66
CA ARG A 41 -24.36 -18.60 -0.69
C ARG A 41 -23.64 -17.49 -1.48
N VAL A 42 -23.37 -16.36 -0.83
CA VAL A 42 -22.62 -15.26 -1.47
C VAL A 42 -21.17 -15.68 -1.75
N LEU A 43 -20.49 -16.33 -0.82
CA LEU A 43 -19.11 -16.80 -0.99
C LEU A 43 -18.99 -17.82 -2.12
N GLU A 44 -19.91 -18.78 -2.22
CA GLU A 44 -19.96 -19.77 -3.32
C GLU A 44 -20.09 -19.08 -4.70
N VAL A 45 -20.92 -18.05 -4.80
CA VAL A 45 -21.07 -17.28 -6.05
C VAL A 45 -19.80 -16.48 -6.36
N LEU A 46 -19.20 -15.83 -5.36
CA LEU A 46 -17.96 -15.07 -5.53
C LEU A 46 -16.83 -15.97 -6.04
N GLU A 47 -16.69 -17.18 -5.49
CA GLU A 47 -15.68 -18.16 -5.89
C GLU A 47 -15.96 -18.69 -7.30
N LYS A 48 -17.20 -19.11 -7.58
CA LYS A 48 -17.61 -19.63 -8.90
C LYS A 48 -17.32 -18.67 -10.05
N TYR A 49 -17.50 -17.36 -9.82
CA TYR A 49 -17.28 -16.34 -10.85
C TYR A 49 -15.94 -15.65 -10.73
N HIS A 50 -15.04 -16.15 -9.86
CA HIS A 50 -13.72 -15.55 -9.61
C HIS A 50 -13.80 -14.05 -9.38
N TYR A 51 -14.85 -13.60 -8.63
CA TYR A 51 -15.11 -12.21 -8.40
C TYR A 51 -14.00 -11.58 -7.54
N GLN A 52 -13.31 -10.60 -8.11
CA GLN A 52 -12.35 -9.78 -7.37
C GLN A 52 -12.95 -8.42 -7.08
N THR A 53 -12.91 -8.03 -5.80
CA THR A 53 -13.30 -6.68 -5.40
C THR A 53 -12.47 -5.66 -6.19
N ASN A 54 -13.16 -4.71 -6.83
CA ASN A 54 -12.44 -3.61 -7.46
C ASN A 54 -11.85 -2.69 -6.37
N VAL A 55 -10.56 -2.88 -6.08
CA VAL A 55 -9.82 -2.11 -5.05
C VAL A 55 -9.90 -0.60 -5.34
N MET A 56 -9.89 -0.20 -6.62
CA MET A 56 -10.02 1.21 -7.01
C MET A 56 -11.39 1.78 -6.66
N ALA A 57 -12.48 1.03 -6.93
CA ALA A 57 -13.84 1.46 -6.57
C ALA A 57 -14.04 1.50 -5.05
N LYS A 58 -13.40 0.60 -4.30
CA LYS A 58 -13.37 0.61 -2.84
C LYS A 58 -12.57 1.81 -2.33
N GLY A 59 -11.40 2.07 -2.90
CA GLY A 59 -10.53 3.20 -2.58
C GLY A 59 -11.21 4.56 -2.77
N LEU A 60 -11.95 4.75 -3.86
CA LEU A 60 -12.73 5.96 -4.11
C LEU A 60 -13.78 6.23 -3.00
N ARG A 61 -14.39 5.18 -2.45
CA ARG A 61 -15.39 5.31 -1.37
C ARG A 61 -14.77 5.51 0.00
N THR A 62 -13.65 4.88 0.29
CA THR A 62 -12.96 4.94 1.59
C THR A 62 -11.90 6.04 1.65
N ARG A 63 -11.57 6.66 0.54
CA ARG A 63 -10.40 7.55 0.36
C ARG A 63 -9.07 6.91 0.77
N GLN A 64 -8.99 5.58 0.71
CA GLN A 64 -7.79 4.79 0.99
C GLN A 64 -7.54 3.81 -0.13
N THR A 65 -6.35 3.80 -0.68
CA THR A 65 -5.93 2.88 -1.73
C THR A 65 -5.30 1.61 -1.19
N LYS A 66 -4.99 1.60 0.12
CA LYS A 66 -4.21 0.54 0.76
C LYS A 66 -2.86 0.32 0.06
N SER A 67 -2.24 1.42 -0.35
CA SER A 67 -0.95 1.43 -1.05
C SER A 67 0.02 2.38 -0.34
N ILE A 68 1.24 1.89 -0.08
CA ILE A 68 2.33 2.66 0.54
C ILE A 68 3.51 2.71 -0.44
N GLY A 69 4.06 3.90 -0.62
CA GLY A 69 5.35 4.06 -1.31
C GLY A 69 6.50 3.69 -0.38
N VAL A 70 7.48 2.97 -0.89
CA VAL A 70 8.74 2.68 -0.17
C VAL A 70 9.89 3.13 -1.05
N VAL A 71 10.62 4.13 -0.59
CA VAL A 71 11.74 4.73 -1.32
C VAL A 71 13.05 4.23 -0.75
N LEU A 72 13.91 3.74 -1.62
CA LEU A 72 15.23 3.20 -1.28
C LEU A 72 16.31 3.89 -2.09
N PRO A 73 17.51 4.13 -1.51
CA PRO A 73 18.64 4.70 -2.24
C PRO A 73 19.18 3.75 -3.30
N ASP A 74 19.32 2.48 -2.94
CA ASP A 74 19.87 1.44 -3.81
C ASP A 74 19.33 0.07 -3.45
N LEU A 75 18.46 -0.48 -4.31
CA LEU A 75 17.86 -1.80 -4.12
C LEU A 75 18.85 -2.95 -4.33
N THR A 76 19.99 -2.71 -4.97
CA THR A 76 21.05 -3.73 -5.15
C THR A 76 21.87 -3.95 -3.89
N ASN A 77 21.83 -2.99 -2.96
CA ASN A 77 22.47 -3.14 -1.65
C ASN A 77 21.59 -4.03 -0.74
N GLU A 78 22.19 -5.12 -0.26
CA GLU A 78 21.51 -6.13 0.57
C GLU A 78 20.85 -5.53 1.83
N TYR A 79 21.45 -4.51 2.43
CA TYR A 79 20.90 -3.81 3.60
C TYR A 79 19.53 -3.20 3.29
N PHE A 80 19.43 -2.42 2.19
CA PHE A 80 18.17 -1.79 1.80
C PHE A 80 17.15 -2.80 1.30
N ALA A 81 17.59 -3.84 0.60
CA ALA A 81 16.72 -4.92 0.16
C ALA A 81 16.08 -5.66 1.35
N LYS A 82 16.84 -5.95 2.41
CA LYS A 82 16.31 -6.54 3.65
C LYS A 82 15.30 -5.65 4.36
N ILE A 83 15.55 -4.34 4.40
CA ILE A 83 14.58 -3.36 4.94
C ILE A 83 13.28 -3.39 4.12
N ALA A 84 13.37 -3.38 2.79
CA ALA A 84 12.20 -3.43 1.92
C ALA A 84 11.35 -4.68 2.16
N VAL A 85 11.98 -5.85 2.27
CA VAL A 85 11.29 -7.12 2.56
C VAL A 85 10.62 -7.10 3.93
N ALA A 86 11.29 -6.56 4.96
CA ALA A 86 10.71 -6.44 6.30
C ALA A 86 9.48 -5.51 6.31
N ILE A 87 9.56 -4.37 5.62
CA ILE A 87 8.45 -3.44 5.47
C ILE A 87 7.28 -4.11 4.73
N GLU A 88 7.55 -4.79 3.62
CA GLU A 88 6.56 -5.49 2.82
C GLU A 88 5.79 -6.51 3.66
N HIS A 89 6.50 -7.36 4.40
CA HIS A 89 5.89 -8.38 5.25
C HIS A 89 4.88 -7.78 6.25
N VAL A 90 5.29 -6.76 6.99
CA VAL A 90 4.42 -6.09 7.98
C VAL A 90 3.23 -5.41 7.33
N LEU A 91 3.41 -4.77 6.18
CA LEU A 91 2.34 -4.06 5.48
C LEU A 91 1.34 -5.02 4.84
N MET A 92 1.80 -6.15 4.28
CA MET A 92 0.93 -7.18 3.72
C MET A 92 0.00 -7.79 4.78
N GLU A 93 0.49 -8.08 5.98
CA GLU A 93 -0.35 -8.55 7.09
C GLU A 93 -1.47 -7.56 7.44
N LYS A 94 -1.23 -6.27 7.24
CA LYS A 94 -2.21 -5.19 7.44
C LYS A 94 -3.08 -4.89 6.21
N GLY A 95 -2.92 -5.67 5.15
CA GLY A 95 -3.68 -5.54 3.90
C GLY A 95 -3.25 -4.34 3.05
N TYR A 96 -2.01 -3.87 3.19
CA TYR A 96 -1.39 -2.86 2.32
C TYR A 96 -0.54 -3.53 1.25
N SER A 97 -0.53 -2.94 0.05
CA SER A 97 0.48 -3.20 -0.98
C SER A 97 1.61 -2.17 -0.90
N ILE A 98 2.80 -2.53 -1.39
CA ILE A 98 3.89 -1.58 -1.49
C ILE A 98 4.26 -1.28 -2.94
N ASN A 99 4.70 -0.05 -3.20
CA ASN A 99 5.34 0.37 -4.44
C ASN A 99 6.77 0.76 -4.11
N ILE A 100 7.74 0.01 -4.62
CA ILE A 100 9.16 0.27 -4.36
C ILE A 100 9.70 1.23 -5.42
N TYR A 101 10.37 2.27 -4.96
CA TYR A 101 11.07 3.26 -5.79
C TYR A 101 12.56 3.24 -5.46
N ASN A 102 13.36 2.85 -6.46
CA ASN A 102 14.82 2.90 -6.37
C ASN A 102 15.32 4.21 -6.97
N LEU A 103 15.79 5.14 -6.14
CA LEU A 103 16.18 6.48 -6.60
C LEU A 103 17.51 6.47 -7.35
N SER A 104 18.45 5.60 -7.00
CA SER A 104 19.79 5.54 -7.62
C SER A 104 20.44 6.93 -7.70
N GLU A 105 20.23 7.78 -6.70
CA GLU A 105 20.76 9.16 -6.59
C GLU A 105 20.33 10.15 -7.70
N ASP A 106 19.26 9.86 -8.44
CA ASP A 106 18.79 10.71 -9.54
C ASP A 106 17.63 11.61 -9.07
N ALA A 107 17.89 12.91 -8.97
CA ALA A 107 16.90 13.92 -8.56
C ALA A 107 15.69 14.02 -9.51
N ASN A 108 15.81 13.62 -10.77
CA ASN A 108 14.68 13.60 -11.70
C ASN A 108 13.74 12.43 -11.40
N LYS A 109 14.29 11.27 -11.02
CA LYS A 109 13.50 10.11 -10.60
C LYS A 109 12.65 10.42 -9.38
N GLU A 110 13.19 11.15 -8.42
CA GLU A 110 12.46 11.54 -7.21
C GLU A 110 11.20 12.36 -7.55
N ARG A 111 11.31 13.35 -8.44
CA ARG A 111 10.18 14.17 -8.87
C ARG A 111 9.11 13.36 -9.60
N LEU A 112 9.52 12.41 -10.42
CA LEU A 112 8.62 11.49 -11.12
C LEU A 112 7.91 10.55 -10.13
N MET A 113 8.64 10.02 -9.16
CA MET A 113 8.12 9.19 -8.09
C MET A 113 7.00 9.89 -7.30
N ILE A 114 7.24 11.12 -6.88
CA ILE A 114 6.24 11.89 -6.11
C ILE A 114 4.95 12.05 -6.91
N ARG A 115 5.07 12.45 -8.18
CA ARG A 115 3.91 12.57 -9.07
C ARG A 115 3.17 11.25 -9.25
N ASP A 116 3.90 10.13 -9.35
CA ASP A 116 3.30 8.81 -9.48
C ASP A 116 2.56 8.42 -8.19
N LEU A 117 3.15 8.62 -7.02
CA LEU A 117 2.53 8.38 -5.71
C LEU A 117 1.25 9.19 -5.52
N GLU A 118 1.30 10.49 -5.81
CA GLU A 118 0.14 11.38 -5.74
C GLU A 118 -0.96 10.97 -6.72
N SER A 119 -0.60 10.68 -7.97
CA SER A 119 -1.57 10.28 -9.00
C SER A 119 -2.27 8.96 -8.69
N ARG A 120 -1.59 8.05 -8.03
CA ARG A 120 -2.13 6.76 -7.55
C ARG A 120 -2.88 6.88 -6.24
N GLY A 121 -2.81 8.03 -5.57
CA GLY A 121 -3.43 8.27 -4.28
C GLY A 121 -2.84 7.40 -3.18
N ALA A 122 -1.51 7.26 -3.12
CA ALA A 122 -0.86 6.49 -2.07
C ALA A 122 -1.24 6.99 -0.68
N ASP A 123 -1.50 6.09 0.26
CA ASP A 123 -1.94 6.41 1.62
C ASP A 123 -0.77 6.91 2.51
N GLY A 124 0.48 6.64 2.09
CA GLY A 124 1.67 7.06 2.81
C GLY A 124 2.96 6.74 2.07
N LEU A 125 4.06 7.25 2.60
CA LEU A 125 5.41 7.08 2.09
C LEU A 125 6.36 6.70 3.21
N ILE A 126 7.13 5.64 3.03
CA ILE A 126 8.29 5.30 3.85
C ILE A 126 9.55 5.63 3.05
N TYR A 127 10.33 6.57 3.56
CA TYR A 127 11.57 7.00 2.93
C TYR A 127 12.76 6.45 3.70
N VAL A 128 13.52 5.58 3.07
CA VAL A 128 14.77 5.06 3.65
C VAL A 128 15.91 5.95 3.20
N SER A 129 16.48 6.72 4.11
CA SER A 129 17.62 7.60 3.81
C SER A 129 18.86 6.80 3.51
N GLY A 130 19.58 7.24 2.46
CA GLY A 130 20.92 6.77 2.14
C GLY A 130 21.97 7.84 2.48
N TYR A 131 22.77 8.18 1.49
CA TYR A 131 23.83 9.21 1.61
C TYR A 131 23.35 10.64 1.38
N LYS A 132 22.11 10.84 0.94
CA LYS A 132 21.54 12.17 0.65
C LYS A 132 20.20 12.33 1.34
N ASP A 133 20.00 13.54 1.85
CA ASP A 133 18.74 13.97 2.45
C ASP A 133 17.61 14.04 1.43
N LEU A 134 16.38 13.90 1.93
CA LEU A 134 15.20 14.37 1.22
C LEU A 134 15.43 15.83 0.81
N PRO A 135 15.26 16.18 -0.47
CA PRO A 135 15.36 17.58 -0.87
C PRO A 135 14.42 18.44 -0.04
N LYS A 136 14.96 19.52 0.57
CA LYS A 136 14.19 20.48 1.40
C LYS A 136 12.95 21.06 0.71
N LYS A 137 12.84 20.90 -0.61
CA LYS A 137 11.73 21.41 -1.43
C LYS A 137 10.60 20.40 -1.65
N VAL A 138 10.79 19.14 -1.31
CA VAL A 138 9.76 18.12 -1.47
C VAL A 138 9.00 18.03 -0.16
N ARG A 139 8.23 19.06 0.13
CA ARG A 139 7.15 18.95 1.09
C ARG A 139 6.09 18.05 0.44
N TYR A 140 6.01 16.81 0.89
CA TYR A 140 4.93 15.88 0.58
C TYR A 140 3.64 16.38 1.25
N GLN A 141 3.12 17.52 0.77
CA GLN A 141 2.01 18.22 1.43
C GLN A 141 0.72 17.39 1.46
N SER A 142 0.61 16.35 0.64
CA SER A 142 -0.60 15.54 0.50
C SER A 142 -0.47 14.12 1.03
N ILE A 143 0.74 13.60 1.29
CA ILE A 143 0.98 12.21 1.67
C ILE A 143 1.77 12.17 2.98
N PRO A 144 1.30 11.43 4.02
CA PRO A 144 2.07 11.20 5.24
C PRO A 144 3.40 10.51 4.95
N VAL A 145 4.49 11.01 5.54
CA VAL A 145 5.85 10.48 5.35
C VAL A 145 6.45 10.03 6.67
N VAL A 146 7.13 8.89 6.66
CA VAL A 146 7.99 8.39 7.74
C VAL A 146 9.38 8.14 7.16
N CYS A 147 10.42 8.56 7.87
CA CYS A 147 11.81 8.31 7.47
C CYS A 147 12.44 7.20 8.30
N ILE A 148 13.26 6.39 7.65
CA ILE A 148 14.15 5.43 8.30
C ILE A 148 15.59 5.90 8.07
N ASN A 149 16.35 6.02 9.14
CA ASN A 149 17.66 6.67 9.24
C ASN A 149 17.63 8.14 8.80
N ARG A 150 17.99 9.01 9.72
CA ARG A 150 18.01 10.46 9.50
C ARG A 150 19.42 10.92 9.15
N LEU A 151 19.53 11.83 8.16
CA LEU A 151 20.68 12.69 8.02
C LEU A 151 20.36 14.05 8.69
N GLU A 152 21.39 14.75 9.24
CA GLU A 152 21.26 15.88 10.17
C GLU A 152 20.40 17.08 9.72
N GLU A 153 20.11 17.20 8.42
CA GLU A 153 19.43 18.36 7.82
C GLU A 153 17.94 18.18 7.52
N MET A 154 17.31 17.08 7.98
CA MET A 154 15.89 16.83 7.69
C MET A 154 14.95 17.73 8.49
N ASP A 155 13.76 17.97 7.93
CA ASP A 155 12.67 18.68 8.58
C ASP A 155 12.26 17.97 9.89
N LYS A 156 12.31 18.70 11.00
CA LYS A 156 12.02 18.16 12.34
C LYS A 156 10.57 17.68 12.51
N GLU A 157 9.69 18.03 11.58
CA GLU A 157 8.27 17.64 11.61
C GLU A 157 8.01 16.23 11.05
N VAL A 158 8.98 15.62 10.35
CA VAL A 158 8.83 14.27 9.80
C VAL A 158 9.21 13.23 10.85
N PRO A 159 8.33 12.26 11.17
CA PRO A 159 8.68 11.14 12.05
C PRO A 159 9.86 10.34 11.51
N VAL A 160 10.83 10.04 12.39
CA VAL A 160 12.04 9.30 12.02
C VAL A 160 12.18 8.06 12.88
N ILE A 161 12.56 6.95 12.25
CA ILE A 161 12.97 5.71 12.90
C ILE A 161 14.48 5.57 12.72
N GLU A 162 15.22 5.49 13.82
CA GLU A 162 16.66 5.38 13.80
C GLU A 162 17.13 4.12 14.54
N SER A 163 18.24 3.55 14.09
CA SER A 163 18.94 2.51 14.83
C SER A 163 19.73 3.13 15.97
N ASP A 164 19.78 2.48 17.13
CA ASP A 164 20.69 2.85 18.21
C ASP A 164 22.13 2.45 17.84
N HIS A 165 22.81 3.34 17.12
CA HIS A 165 24.18 3.10 16.65
C HIS A 165 25.20 3.04 17.80
N GLN A 166 24.94 3.72 18.94
CA GLN A 166 25.81 3.65 20.11
C GLN A 166 25.74 2.27 20.74
N TYR A 167 24.52 1.75 20.93
CA TYR A 167 24.33 0.40 21.47
C TYR A 167 24.82 -0.68 20.52
N GLY A 168 24.58 -0.51 19.22
CA GLY A 168 25.11 -1.42 18.20
C GLY A 168 26.64 -1.47 18.16
N GLY A 169 27.32 -0.33 18.30
CA GLY A 169 28.77 -0.26 18.42
C GLY A 169 29.34 -0.86 19.72
N TYR A 170 28.55 -0.89 20.78
CA TYR A 170 28.95 -1.55 22.04
C TYR A 170 28.85 -3.07 21.96
N LEU A 171 27.96 -3.61 21.12
CA LEU A 171 27.73 -5.06 20.94
C LEU A 171 28.67 -5.69 19.89
N ALA A 172 29.37 -4.91 19.07
CA ALA A 172 30.29 -5.38 18.02
C ALA A 172 31.73 -5.58 18.56
#